data_1026d36d5893dd159692dc11eb8c4b61
#
_entry.id   1026d36d5893dd159692dc11eb8c4b61
#
_cell.length_a   1.000
_cell.length_b   1.000
_cell.length_c   1.000
_cell.angle_alpha   90.00
_cell.angle_beta   90.00
_cell.angle_gamma   90.00
#
_symmetry.space_group_name_H-M   'P 1'
#
loop_
_entity.id
_entity.type
_entity.pdbx_description
1 polymer ?
#
loop_
_entity_poly.entity_id
_entity_poly.type
_entity_poly.pdbx_seq_one_letter_code
_entity_poly.pdbx_strand_id
1 'polypeptide(L)'
;NDWLDVLPKNEQVSPEYWKTKEQVEEVLAQGYHNMRLTVPTLIYWGELRGASIYAYSGKSKQELQNFQLTSSSNECKWASFYSILNVANSIIKYAPEVKRQDETYHESVMNSNMAEAYFMRAWTYFTLVRNFKEVPLIVEPYMTDEYAVDVPKSSEEAIIAQIKLDIEDALSTGAAKEMYDDEDWTGMSKGRVTVWALYA
;
A
#
# COMPACT_ATOMS: atom_id res chain seq x y z
N ASN A 1 4.32 -13.45 28.98
CA ASN A 1 4.56 -12.03 28.63
C ASN A 1 4.90 -11.86 27.13
N ASP A 2 4.11 -12.51 26.24
CA ASP A 2 4.40 -12.61 24.79
C ASP A 2 3.73 -11.51 23.94
N TRP A 3 3.24 -10.45 24.54
CA TRP A 3 2.58 -9.37 23.81
C TRP A 3 3.52 -8.27 23.27
N LEU A 4 4.84 -8.44 23.45
CA LEU A 4 5.88 -7.49 23.04
C LEU A 4 6.82 -8.03 21.95
N ASP A 5 6.61 -9.24 21.44
CA ASP A 5 7.34 -9.72 20.27
C ASP A 5 6.76 -9.04 19.01
N VAL A 6 7.23 -7.82 18.79
CA VAL A 6 7.13 -7.18 17.47
C VAL A 6 8.04 -8.00 16.56
N LEU A 7 7.46 -8.90 15.78
CA LEU A 7 8.19 -9.69 14.79
C LEU A 7 9.04 -8.76 13.92
N PRO A 8 10.31 -9.08 13.67
CA PRO A 8 11.12 -8.32 12.75
C PRO A 8 10.41 -8.20 11.41
N LYS A 9 10.42 -7.01 10.80
CA LYS A 9 9.75 -6.71 9.51
C LYS A 9 10.06 -7.73 8.40
N ASN A 10 11.16 -8.46 8.52
CA ASN A 10 11.60 -9.47 7.56
C ASN A 10 10.89 -10.83 7.70
N GLU A 11 10.27 -11.14 8.85
CA GLU A 11 9.59 -12.43 9.05
C GLU A 11 8.22 -12.47 8.36
N GLN A 12 7.55 -11.34 8.20
CA GLN A 12 6.25 -11.23 7.51
C GLN A 12 6.31 -11.59 6.02
N VAL A 13 7.48 -11.72 5.44
CA VAL A 13 7.68 -12.14 4.03
C VAL A 13 8.05 -13.62 3.95
N SER A 14 8.41 -14.25 5.09
CA SER A 14 8.70 -15.68 5.12
C SER A 14 7.43 -16.51 4.93
N PRO A 15 7.42 -17.51 4.03
CA PRO A 15 6.26 -18.41 3.86
C PRO A 15 5.84 -19.11 5.15
N GLU A 16 6.78 -19.33 6.08
CA GLU A 16 6.50 -19.99 7.36
C GLU A 16 5.66 -19.13 8.32
N TYR A 17 5.61 -17.82 8.12
CA TYR A 17 4.78 -16.91 8.92
C TYR A 17 3.28 -17.13 8.66
N TRP A 18 2.89 -17.40 7.41
CA TRP A 18 1.52 -17.37 6.92
C TRP A 18 0.76 -18.67 7.22
N LYS A 19 0.07 -18.74 8.38
CA LYS A 19 -0.63 -19.95 8.83
C LYS A 19 -2.09 -19.70 9.19
N THR A 20 -2.43 -18.51 9.72
CA THR A 20 -3.76 -18.22 10.25
C THR A 20 -4.35 -16.94 9.67
N LYS A 21 -5.68 -16.85 9.74
CA LYS A 21 -6.45 -15.66 9.38
C LYS A 21 -5.95 -14.41 10.10
N GLU A 22 -5.68 -14.51 11.39
CA GLU A 22 -5.24 -13.38 12.22
C GLU A 22 -3.94 -12.79 11.69
N GLN A 23 -3.02 -13.62 11.22
CA GLN A 23 -1.76 -13.16 10.62
C GLN A 23 -1.98 -12.38 9.33
N VAL A 24 -2.94 -12.80 8.49
CA VAL A 24 -3.32 -12.03 7.29
C VAL A 24 -3.91 -10.67 7.68
N GLU A 25 -4.80 -10.65 8.67
CA GLU A 25 -5.44 -9.43 9.16
C GLU A 25 -4.43 -8.47 9.84
N GLU A 26 -3.44 -9.00 10.57
CA GLU A 26 -2.34 -8.21 11.13
C GLU A 26 -1.50 -7.53 10.04
N VAL A 27 -1.14 -8.27 8.99
CA VAL A 27 -0.37 -7.72 7.86
C VAL A 27 -1.21 -6.69 7.10
N LEU A 28 -2.52 -6.92 6.94
CA LEU A 28 -3.42 -5.94 6.34
C LEU A 28 -3.49 -4.65 7.17
N ALA A 29 -3.58 -4.77 8.49
CA ALA A 29 -3.54 -3.63 9.40
C ALA A 29 -2.22 -2.86 9.30
N GLN A 30 -1.09 -3.56 9.16
CA GLN A 30 0.20 -2.94 8.91
C GLN A 30 0.21 -2.16 7.59
N GLY A 31 -0.46 -2.67 6.54
CA GLY A 31 -0.62 -1.95 5.27
C GLY A 31 -1.32 -0.60 5.45
N TYR A 32 -2.45 -0.58 6.17
CA TYR A 32 -3.15 0.67 6.50
C TYR A 32 -2.33 1.61 7.38
N HIS A 33 -1.58 1.05 8.34
CA HIS A 33 -0.65 1.85 9.13
C HIS A 33 0.40 2.53 8.24
N ASN A 34 1.01 1.78 7.31
CA ASN A 34 1.99 2.31 6.37
C ASN A 34 1.38 3.39 5.46
N MET A 35 0.15 3.18 4.94
CA MET A 35 -0.58 4.21 4.17
C MET A 35 -0.76 5.50 4.99
N ARG A 36 -1.17 5.38 6.25
CA ARG A 36 -1.33 6.54 7.14
C ARG A 36 -0.03 7.32 7.32
N LEU A 37 1.11 6.64 7.38
CA LEU A 37 2.43 7.29 7.50
C LEU A 37 2.82 8.10 6.25
N THR A 38 2.21 7.83 5.09
CA THR A 38 2.46 8.60 3.86
C THR A 38 1.63 9.89 3.76
N VAL A 39 0.58 10.06 4.58
CA VAL A 39 -0.33 11.22 4.52
C VAL A 39 0.39 12.56 4.55
N PRO A 40 1.39 12.82 5.44
CA PRO A 40 2.12 14.09 5.39
C PRO A 40 2.81 14.34 4.05
N THR A 41 3.40 13.28 3.45
CA THR A 41 4.04 13.37 2.13
C THR A 41 3.03 13.72 1.04
N LEU A 42 1.84 13.12 1.06
CA LEU A 42 0.77 13.42 0.11
C LEU A 42 0.30 14.87 0.22
N ILE A 43 0.17 15.39 1.43
CA ILE A 43 -0.16 16.81 1.68
C ILE A 43 0.94 17.71 1.09
N TYR A 44 2.21 17.37 1.27
CA TYR A 44 3.31 18.16 0.71
C TYR A 44 3.31 18.10 -0.82
N TRP A 45 3.12 16.93 -1.41
CA TRP A 45 3.09 16.78 -2.88
C TRP A 45 1.89 17.47 -3.53
N GLY A 46 0.74 17.49 -2.86
CA GLY A 46 -0.48 18.15 -3.33
C GLY A 46 -0.53 19.63 -2.93
N GLU A 47 -0.78 19.87 -1.64
CA GLU A 47 -1.16 21.19 -1.14
C GLU A 47 0.01 22.18 -1.08
N LEU A 48 1.19 21.72 -0.65
CA LEU A 48 2.37 22.60 -0.56
C LEU A 48 2.89 22.95 -1.95
N ARG A 49 2.96 21.97 -2.87
CA ARG A 49 3.36 22.19 -4.25
C ARG A 49 2.30 22.97 -5.04
N GLY A 50 1.02 22.77 -4.71
CA GLY A 50 -0.11 23.48 -5.29
C GLY A 50 -0.32 24.90 -4.74
N ALA A 51 0.54 25.36 -3.81
CA ALA A 51 0.47 26.65 -3.13
C ALA A 51 -0.81 26.89 -2.30
N SER A 52 -1.52 25.83 -1.90
CA SER A 52 -2.65 25.90 -0.98
C SER A 52 -2.21 26.12 0.47
N ILE A 53 -1.01 25.67 0.80
CA ILE A 53 -0.34 25.88 2.09
C ILE A 53 1.06 26.41 1.89
N TYR A 54 1.67 26.95 2.95
CA TYR A 54 3.01 27.52 2.92
C TYR A 54 3.94 26.89 3.97
N ALA A 55 5.16 26.53 3.56
CA ALA A 55 6.20 26.04 4.46
C ALA A 55 7.05 27.21 4.96
N TYR A 56 6.82 27.62 6.21
CA TYR A 56 7.60 28.68 6.86
C TYR A 56 9.05 28.25 7.11
N SER A 57 9.30 26.96 7.41
CA SER A 57 10.61 26.41 7.70
C SER A 57 10.78 24.99 7.15
N GLY A 58 12.02 24.54 7.10
CA GLY A 58 12.39 23.22 6.61
C GLY A 58 12.84 23.22 5.15
N LYS A 59 14.16 23.03 4.95
CA LYS A 59 14.83 23.14 3.65
C LYS A 59 14.10 22.32 2.55
N SER A 60 13.85 21.03 2.77
CA SER A 60 13.22 20.16 1.78
C SER A 60 11.80 20.61 1.39
N LYS A 61 11.02 21.10 2.37
CA LYS A 61 9.67 21.60 2.11
C LYS A 61 9.70 22.91 1.30
N GLN A 62 10.66 23.79 1.59
CA GLN A 62 10.87 25.01 0.81
C GLN A 62 11.37 24.70 -0.61
N GLU A 63 12.24 23.70 -0.77
CA GLU A 63 12.68 23.22 -2.08
C GLU A 63 11.48 22.70 -2.91
N LEU A 64 10.57 21.94 -2.29
CA LEU A 64 9.35 21.46 -2.94
C LEU A 64 8.44 22.62 -3.36
N GLN A 65 8.18 23.55 -2.44
CA GLN A 65 7.33 24.73 -2.68
C GLN A 65 7.89 25.63 -3.79
N ASN A 66 9.21 25.80 -3.84
CA ASN A 66 9.91 26.67 -4.79
C ASN A 66 10.31 25.96 -6.09
N PHE A 67 9.86 24.70 -6.29
CA PHE A 67 10.22 23.88 -7.46
C PHE A 67 11.74 23.67 -7.64
N GLN A 68 12.47 23.58 -6.52
CA GLN A 68 13.93 23.41 -6.46
C GLN A 68 14.35 22.01 -6.01
N LEU A 69 13.49 21.01 -6.21
CA LEU A 69 13.78 19.63 -5.84
C LEU A 69 14.96 19.07 -6.63
N THR A 70 15.75 18.28 -5.92
CA THR A 70 16.80 17.43 -6.49
C THR A 70 16.50 15.96 -6.17
N SER A 71 17.17 15.03 -6.84
CA SER A 71 17.04 13.60 -6.56
C SER A 71 17.41 13.20 -5.12
N SER A 72 18.18 14.05 -4.42
CA SER A 72 18.54 13.85 -3.02
C SER A 72 17.56 14.45 -2.02
N SER A 73 16.58 15.23 -2.47
CA SER A 73 15.58 15.85 -1.59
C SER A 73 14.74 14.79 -0.90
N ASN A 74 14.44 14.98 0.39
CA ASN A 74 13.70 14.00 1.19
C ASN A 74 12.30 13.75 0.63
N GLU A 75 11.67 14.75 0.01
CA GLU A 75 10.35 14.67 -0.61
C GLU A 75 10.34 13.87 -1.93
N CYS A 76 11.50 13.46 -2.41
CA CYS A 76 11.63 12.57 -3.58
C CYS A 76 11.83 11.09 -3.20
N LYS A 77 11.79 10.76 -1.90
CA LYS A 77 11.97 9.37 -1.43
C LYS A 77 10.65 8.60 -1.48
N TRP A 78 10.68 7.43 -2.05
CA TRP A 78 9.50 6.57 -2.19
C TRP A 78 9.53 5.27 -1.37
N ALA A 79 10.56 5.03 -0.54
CA ALA A 79 10.72 3.81 0.23
C ALA A 79 9.47 3.44 1.08
N SER A 80 8.82 4.44 1.71
CA SER A 80 7.59 4.22 2.48
C SER A 80 6.42 3.68 1.65
N PHE A 81 6.35 4.04 0.37
CA PHE A 81 5.35 3.53 -0.55
C PHE A 81 5.63 2.08 -0.94
N TYR A 82 6.88 1.71 -1.12
CA TYR A 82 7.26 0.33 -1.40
C TYR A 82 7.04 -0.62 -0.22
N SER A 83 7.05 -0.12 1.02
CA SER A 83 6.62 -0.94 2.17
C SER A 83 5.12 -1.27 2.14
N ILE A 84 4.27 -0.39 1.59
CA ILE A 84 2.85 -0.68 1.35
C ILE A 84 2.71 -1.74 0.25
N LEU A 85 3.45 -1.58 -0.86
CA LEU A 85 3.46 -2.54 -1.96
C LEU A 85 3.87 -3.94 -1.50
N ASN A 86 4.90 -4.04 -0.67
CA ASN A 86 5.36 -5.32 -0.16
C ASN A 86 4.31 -6.02 0.72
N VAL A 87 3.60 -5.26 1.57
CA VAL A 87 2.46 -5.77 2.35
C VAL A 87 1.36 -6.28 1.41
N ALA A 88 0.95 -5.49 0.44
CA ALA A 88 -0.09 -5.87 -0.52
C ALA A 88 0.29 -7.14 -1.31
N ASN A 89 1.52 -7.19 -1.84
CA ASN A 89 2.05 -8.34 -2.55
C ASN A 89 2.06 -9.60 -1.68
N SER A 90 2.45 -9.47 -0.41
CA SER A 90 2.47 -10.59 0.53
C SER A 90 1.08 -11.15 0.78
N ILE A 91 0.08 -10.29 1.00
CA ILE A 91 -1.32 -10.74 1.19
C ILE A 91 -1.83 -11.43 -0.06
N ILE A 92 -1.64 -10.81 -1.24
CA ILE A 92 -2.10 -11.38 -2.53
C ILE A 92 -1.51 -12.76 -2.76
N LYS A 93 -0.24 -12.95 -2.41
CA LYS A 93 0.45 -14.23 -2.58
C LYS A 93 0.03 -15.28 -1.57
N TYR A 94 0.00 -14.92 -0.28
CA TYR A 94 -0.10 -15.90 0.79
C TYR A 94 -1.51 -16.11 1.36
N ALA A 95 -2.44 -15.16 1.25
CA ALA A 95 -3.80 -15.35 1.76
C ALA A 95 -4.52 -16.59 1.20
N PRO A 96 -4.38 -16.94 -0.12
CA PRO A 96 -4.94 -18.19 -0.63
C PRO A 96 -4.28 -19.45 -0.04
N GLU A 97 -3.02 -19.37 0.36
CA GLU A 97 -2.31 -20.50 1.01
C GLU A 97 -2.78 -20.68 2.45
N VAL A 98 -2.95 -19.58 3.18
CA VAL A 98 -3.54 -19.58 4.53
C VAL A 98 -4.94 -20.18 4.50
N LYS A 99 -5.77 -19.81 3.52
CA LYS A 99 -7.13 -20.36 3.36
C LYS A 99 -7.14 -21.89 3.24
N ARG A 100 -6.12 -22.49 2.65
CA ARG A 100 -6.00 -23.95 2.53
C ARG A 100 -5.60 -24.65 3.84
N GLN A 101 -5.00 -23.92 4.76
CA GLN A 101 -4.46 -24.45 6.03
C GLN A 101 -5.37 -24.13 7.22
N ASP A 102 -6.05 -22.99 7.19
CA ASP A 102 -6.91 -22.48 8.26
C ASP A 102 -8.39 -22.60 7.86
N GLU A 103 -9.09 -23.58 8.44
CA GLU A 103 -10.51 -23.79 8.21
C GLU A 103 -11.40 -22.63 8.69
N THR A 104 -10.91 -21.83 9.66
CA THR A 104 -11.62 -20.66 10.18
C THR A 104 -11.54 -19.46 9.26
N TYR A 105 -10.59 -19.46 8.34
CA TYR A 105 -10.45 -18.40 7.34
C TYR A 105 -11.42 -18.61 6.19
N HIS A 106 -12.66 -18.13 6.36
CA HIS A 106 -13.70 -18.26 5.36
C HIS A 106 -13.38 -17.51 4.07
N GLU A 107 -13.82 -18.05 2.94
CA GLU A 107 -13.58 -17.49 1.61
C GLU A 107 -14.05 -16.03 1.48
N SER A 108 -15.18 -15.69 2.08
CA SER A 108 -15.70 -14.31 2.08
C SER A 108 -14.77 -13.32 2.75
N VAL A 109 -14.10 -13.74 3.85
CA VAL A 109 -13.12 -12.91 4.57
C VAL A 109 -11.83 -12.82 3.77
N MET A 110 -11.36 -13.93 3.21
CA MET A 110 -10.20 -13.92 2.31
C MET A 110 -10.42 -12.98 1.12
N ASN A 111 -11.58 -13.07 0.46
CA ASN A 111 -11.91 -12.22 -0.67
C ASN A 111 -11.94 -10.73 -0.27
N SER A 112 -12.42 -10.39 0.93
CA SER A 112 -12.36 -9.03 1.45
C SER A 112 -10.91 -8.57 1.64
N ASN A 113 -10.06 -9.39 2.27
CA ASN A 113 -8.66 -9.06 2.48
C ASN A 113 -7.88 -8.93 1.16
N MET A 114 -8.21 -9.78 0.17
CA MET A 114 -7.64 -9.70 -1.18
C MET A 114 -8.06 -8.41 -1.89
N ALA A 115 -9.34 -8.03 -1.84
CA ALA A 115 -9.82 -6.79 -2.44
C ALA A 115 -9.10 -5.57 -1.85
N GLU A 116 -8.89 -5.55 -0.54
CA GLU A 116 -8.17 -4.48 0.14
C GLU A 116 -6.67 -4.46 -0.24
N ALA A 117 -6.04 -5.61 -0.39
CA ALA A 117 -4.64 -5.71 -0.82
C ALA A 117 -4.44 -5.23 -2.26
N TYR A 118 -5.30 -5.64 -3.18
CA TYR A 118 -5.30 -5.11 -4.55
C TYR A 118 -5.53 -3.61 -4.60
N PHE A 119 -6.47 -3.10 -3.80
CA PHE A 119 -6.68 -1.66 -3.64
C PHE A 119 -5.41 -0.94 -3.15
N MET A 120 -4.74 -1.45 -2.12
CA MET A 120 -3.50 -0.85 -1.59
C MET A 120 -2.42 -0.77 -2.67
N ARG A 121 -2.26 -1.83 -3.49
CA ARG A 121 -1.28 -1.86 -4.57
C ARG A 121 -1.63 -0.87 -5.68
N ALA A 122 -2.87 -0.88 -6.15
CA ALA A 122 -3.36 0.05 -7.17
C ALA A 122 -3.23 1.51 -6.73
N TRP A 123 -3.68 1.84 -5.52
CA TRP A 123 -3.60 3.19 -4.95
C TRP A 123 -2.15 3.66 -4.81
N THR A 124 -1.27 2.78 -4.37
CA THR A 124 0.14 3.12 -4.18
C THR A 124 0.81 3.41 -5.52
N TYR A 125 0.60 2.55 -6.53
CA TYR A 125 1.14 2.81 -7.87
C TYR A 125 0.50 4.03 -8.53
N PHE A 126 -0.79 4.27 -8.35
CA PHE A 126 -1.44 5.48 -8.84
C PHE A 126 -0.81 6.75 -8.22
N THR A 127 -0.51 6.71 -6.94
CA THR A 127 0.17 7.80 -6.24
C THR A 127 1.59 8.00 -6.77
N LEU A 128 2.34 6.93 -6.97
CA LEU A 128 3.71 6.97 -7.46
C LEU A 128 3.79 7.45 -8.92
N VAL A 129 2.97 6.90 -9.81
CA VAL A 129 3.01 7.25 -11.24
C VAL A 129 2.64 8.71 -11.48
N ARG A 130 1.69 9.25 -10.74
CA ARG A 130 1.30 10.67 -10.83
C ARG A 130 2.42 11.63 -10.42
N ASN A 131 3.30 11.23 -9.53
CA ASN A 131 4.37 12.09 -9.02
C ASN A 131 5.71 11.86 -9.69
N PHE A 132 6.01 10.63 -10.11
CA PHE A 132 7.33 10.22 -10.63
C PHE A 132 7.31 9.69 -12.05
N LYS A 133 6.13 9.41 -12.62
CA LYS A 133 5.93 8.77 -13.93
C LYS A 133 6.47 7.34 -13.97
N GLU A 134 7.80 7.19 -14.04
CA GLU A 134 8.49 5.90 -14.10
C GLU A 134 9.00 5.52 -12.71
N VAL A 135 8.59 4.35 -12.22
CA VAL A 135 9.04 3.74 -10.96
C VAL A 135 9.22 2.23 -11.15
N PRO A 136 10.00 1.54 -10.31
CA PRO A 136 10.09 0.08 -10.36
C PRO A 136 8.70 -0.57 -10.16
N LEU A 137 8.30 -1.44 -11.08
CA LEU A 137 7.07 -2.23 -10.95
C LEU A 137 7.38 -3.56 -10.27
N ILE A 138 7.00 -3.71 -9.01
CA ILE A 138 7.24 -4.89 -8.17
C ILE A 138 5.88 -5.43 -7.73
N VAL A 139 5.52 -6.61 -8.22
CA VAL A 139 4.22 -7.27 -7.96
C VAL A 139 4.35 -8.56 -7.14
N GLU A 140 5.59 -8.91 -6.77
CA GLU A 140 5.90 -10.03 -5.87
C GLU A 140 6.47 -9.53 -4.55
N PRO A 141 6.23 -10.25 -3.42
CA PRO A 141 6.85 -9.89 -2.15
C PRO A 141 8.36 -10.10 -2.19
N TYR A 142 9.09 -9.24 -1.49
CA TYR A 142 10.54 -9.29 -1.40
C TYR A 142 11.00 -9.19 0.06
N MET A 143 12.13 -9.85 0.39
CA MET A 143 12.60 -9.99 1.77
C MET A 143 13.46 -8.82 2.26
N THR A 144 14.05 -8.04 1.36
CA THR A 144 14.97 -6.95 1.72
C THR A 144 14.63 -5.67 0.99
N ASP A 145 14.76 -4.53 1.67
CA ASP A 145 14.53 -3.20 1.07
C ASP A 145 15.52 -2.89 -0.08
N GLU A 146 16.63 -3.61 -0.15
CA GLU A 146 17.64 -3.48 -1.21
C GLU A 146 17.10 -3.98 -2.56
N TYR A 147 16.18 -4.92 -2.57
CA TYR A 147 15.61 -5.47 -3.81
C TYR A 147 14.94 -4.38 -4.69
N ALA A 148 14.25 -3.43 -4.08
CA ALA A 148 13.58 -2.36 -4.81
C ALA A 148 14.56 -1.35 -5.48
N VAL A 149 15.82 -1.32 -5.04
CA VAL A 149 16.86 -0.43 -5.58
C VAL A 149 17.42 -0.98 -6.88
N ASP A 150 17.49 -2.30 -7.03
CA ASP A 150 18.08 -2.96 -8.19
C ASP A 150 17.09 -3.22 -9.33
N VAL A 151 15.78 -3.05 -9.08
CA VAL A 151 14.75 -3.22 -10.11
C VAL A 151 14.71 -1.99 -11.03
N PRO A 152 14.84 -2.16 -12.35
CA PRO A 152 14.73 -1.05 -13.27
C PRO A 152 13.34 -0.42 -13.25
N LYS A 153 13.28 0.87 -13.56
CA LYS A 153 12.00 1.58 -13.70
C LYS A 153 11.19 1.01 -14.86
N SER A 154 9.89 0.91 -14.65
CA SER A 154 8.92 0.55 -15.68
C SER A 154 8.27 1.79 -16.26
N SER A 155 7.78 1.70 -17.50
CA SER A 155 7.09 2.81 -18.14
C SER A 155 5.76 3.16 -17.45
N GLU A 156 5.32 4.40 -17.65
CA GLU A 156 4.02 4.88 -17.14
C GLU A 156 2.86 3.98 -17.61
N GLU A 157 2.89 3.56 -18.88
CA GLU A 157 1.86 2.68 -19.46
C GLU A 157 1.81 1.32 -18.78
N ALA A 158 2.97 0.72 -18.49
CA ALA A 158 3.05 -0.56 -17.79
C ALA A 158 2.49 -0.46 -16.36
N ILE A 159 2.79 0.63 -15.66
CA ILE A 159 2.28 0.86 -14.30
C ILE A 159 0.76 1.09 -14.33
N ILE A 160 0.25 1.87 -15.27
CA ILE A 160 -1.20 2.09 -15.44
C ILE A 160 -1.92 0.79 -15.81
N ALA A 161 -1.32 -0.06 -16.64
CA ALA A 161 -1.87 -1.37 -16.95
C ALA A 161 -1.99 -2.25 -15.69
N GLN A 162 -0.97 -2.24 -14.83
CA GLN A 162 -1.04 -2.97 -13.55
C GLN A 162 -2.09 -2.41 -12.61
N ILE A 163 -2.24 -1.07 -12.51
CA ILE A 163 -3.28 -0.45 -11.70
C ILE A 163 -4.68 -0.91 -12.13
N LYS A 164 -4.94 -0.94 -13.45
CA LYS A 164 -6.21 -1.41 -14.00
C LYS A 164 -6.46 -2.88 -13.65
N LEU A 165 -5.45 -3.72 -13.82
CA LEU A 165 -5.53 -5.14 -13.48
C LEU A 165 -5.85 -5.32 -11.99
N ASP A 166 -5.18 -4.61 -11.11
CA ASP A 166 -5.43 -4.69 -9.66
C ASP A 166 -6.87 -4.26 -9.29
N ILE A 167 -7.40 -3.23 -9.96
CA ILE A 167 -8.79 -2.81 -9.75
C ILE A 167 -9.76 -3.90 -10.23
N GLU A 168 -9.54 -4.47 -11.41
CA GLU A 168 -10.34 -5.57 -11.97
C GLU A 168 -10.29 -6.79 -11.05
N ASP A 169 -9.10 -7.17 -10.57
CA ASP A 169 -8.91 -8.27 -9.63
C ASP A 169 -9.63 -8.02 -8.30
N ALA A 170 -9.53 -6.79 -7.74
CA ALA A 170 -10.25 -6.41 -6.53
C ALA A 170 -11.77 -6.54 -6.70
N LEU A 171 -12.32 -6.06 -7.82
CA LEU A 171 -13.75 -6.14 -8.12
C LEU A 171 -14.18 -7.59 -8.35
N SER A 172 -13.36 -8.43 -8.98
CA SER A 172 -13.63 -9.83 -9.28
C SER A 172 -13.76 -10.70 -8.03
N THR A 173 -13.19 -10.29 -6.90
CA THR A 173 -13.37 -10.97 -5.61
C THR A 173 -14.83 -11.01 -5.15
N GLY A 174 -15.68 -10.11 -5.66
CA GLY A 174 -17.05 -9.90 -5.21
C GLY A 174 -17.18 -9.31 -3.80
N ALA A 175 -16.05 -8.97 -3.15
CA ALA A 175 -16.00 -8.44 -1.78
C ALA A 175 -15.64 -6.95 -1.72
N ALA A 176 -15.38 -6.31 -2.86
CA ALA A 176 -15.13 -4.88 -2.94
C ALA A 176 -16.43 -4.11 -2.68
N LYS A 177 -16.48 -3.36 -1.58
CA LYS A 177 -17.65 -2.58 -1.18
C LYS A 177 -17.73 -1.27 -1.96
N GLU A 178 -18.93 -0.89 -2.40
CA GLU A 178 -19.18 0.43 -3.00
C GLU A 178 -19.06 1.54 -1.94
N MET A 179 -19.52 1.26 -0.74
CA MET A 179 -19.49 2.19 0.38
C MET A 179 -19.38 1.40 1.69
N TYR A 180 -18.69 1.97 2.67
CA TYR A 180 -18.71 1.48 4.06
C TYR A 180 -19.81 2.21 4.82
N ASP A 181 -20.66 1.45 5.53
CA ASP A 181 -21.68 2.01 6.42
C ASP A 181 -21.11 2.33 7.82
N ASP A 182 -21.95 2.86 8.72
CA ASP A 182 -21.52 3.25 10.06
C ASP A 182 -21.03 2.05 10.90
N GLU A 183 -21.51 0.84 10.64
CA GLU A 183 -21.10 -0.38 11.34
C GLU A 183 -19.70 -0.82 10.90
N ASP A 184 -19.33 -0.58 9.65
CA ASP A 184 -18.00 -0.86 9.11
C ASP A 184 -16.90 0.07 9.67
N TRP A 185 -17.29 1.20 10.28
CA TRP A 185 -16.35 2.20 10.80
C TRP A 185 -15.93 1.93 12.26
N THR A 186 -15.96 0.71 12.70
CA THR A 186 -15.49 0.30 14.03
C THR A 186 -14.03 -0.16 13.99
N GLY A 187 -13.23 0.27 14.97
CA GLY A 187 -11.84 -0.16 15.07
C GLY A 187 -10.98 0.19 13.85
N MET A 188 -10.39 -0.81 13.21
CA MET A 188 -9.49 -0.65 12.05
C MET A 188 -10.23 -0.35 10.74
N SER A 189 -11.53 -0.56 10.69
CA SER A 189 -12.33 -0.24 9.50
C SER A 189 -12.40 1.26 9.21
N LYS A 190 -12.10 2.10 10.20
CA LYS A 190 -12.06 3.54 10.04
C LYS A 190 -10.95 3.97 9.08
N GLY A 191 -11.32 4.72 8.05
CA GLY A 191 -10.39 5.23 7.05
C GLY A 191 -10.18 4.33 5.84
N ARG A 192 -10.89 3.21 5.72
CA ARG A 192 -10.91 2.41 4.48
C ARG A 192 -11.43 3.25 3.31
N VAL A 193 -10.81 3.06 2.16
CA VAL A 193 -11.25 3.68 0.90
C VAL A 193 -11.77 2.57 0.00
N THR A 194 -12.87 2.82 -0.70
CA THR A 194 -13.44 1.80 -1.57
C THR A 194 -12.66 1.68 -2.87
N VAL A 195 -12.58 0.47 -3.41
CA VAL A 195 -12.02 0.21 -4.74
C VAL A 195 -12.75 1.02 -5.81
N TRP A 196 -14.05 1.22 -5.66
CA TRP A 196 -14.89 2.00 -6.54
C TRP A 196 -14.47 3.47 -6.61
N ALA A 197 -14.02 4.06 -5.51
CA ALA A 197 -13.50 5.43 -5.51
C ALA A 197 -12.20 5.58 -6.30
N LEU A 198 -11.40 4.52 -6.39
CA LEU A 198 -10.18 4.51 -7.21
C LEU A 198 -10.49 4.21 -8.68
N TYR A 199 -11.53 3.43 -8.95
CA TYR A 199 -11.98 3.10 -10.29
C TYR A 199 -12.54 4.33 -11.04
N ALA A 200 -13.28 5.19 -10.34
CA ALA A 200 -13.83 6.44 -10.87
C ALA A 200 -12.75 7.46 -11.22
#